data_52b77d9fb6df9fb5947f87c9109f420f
#
_entry.id   52b77d9fb6df9fb5947f87c9109f420f
#
_cell.length_a   1.000
_cell.length_b   1.000
_cell.length_c   1.000
_cell.angle_alpha   90.00
_cell.angle_beta   90.00
_cell.angle_gamma   90.00
#
_symmetry.space_group_name_H-M   'P 1'
#
loop_
_entity.id
_entity.type
_entity.pdbx_description
1 polymer ?
#
loop_
_entity_poly.entity_id
_entity_poly.type
_entity_poly.pdbx_seq_one_letter_code
_entity_poly.pdbx_strand_id
1 'polypeptide(L)'
;MDTKEYERLTSLLLDSVYRVAVNGCRNYTDAEDIVQNTFLKLWQKKDGFESDDHVRRWLLRVAVNECNSLWRSPWKRKTSSLEELTQEPVFTTPEKSSLYDAVKELPQKNRLIVYLYYFEDYSVKEVAQMMGLSESAVQNRLFRSREKLKEILKEA
;
A
#
# COMPACT_ATOMS: atom_id res chain seq x y z
N MET A 1 -2.12 -24.78 -2.44
CA MET A 1 -0.89 -24.30 -3.12
C MET A 1 0.30 -25.03 -2.51
N ASP A 2 1.25 -25.44 -3.31
CA ASP A 2 2.43 -26.11 -2.77
C ASP A 2 3.49 -25.11 -2.31
N THR A 3 4.50 -25.60 -1.60
CA THR A 3 5.53 -24.77 -1.01
C THR A 3 6.35 -24.01 -2.05
N LYS A 4 6.68 -24.66 -3.17
CA LYS A 4 7.45 -24.03 -4.25
C LYS A 4 6.70 -22.87 -4.89
N GLU A 5 5.41 -23.05 -5.15
CA GLU A 5 4.57 -22.01 -5.72
C GLU A 5 4.41 -20.85 -4.74
N TYR A 6 4.22 -21.15 -3.47
CA TYR A 6 4.13 -20.12 -2.43
C TYR A 6 5.42 -19.31 -2.35
N GLU A 7 6.57 -19.97 -2.35
CA GLU A 7 7.87 -19.29 -2.33
C GLU A 7 8.07 -18.41 -3.55
N ARG A 8 7.69 -18.91 -4.73
CA ARG A 8 7.79 -18.14 -5.98
C ARG A 8 6.95 -16.87 -5.91
N LEU A 9 5.69 -17.01 -5.50
CA LEU A 9 4.76 -15.88 -5.41
C LEU A 9 5.20 -14.89 -4.34
N THR A 10 5.69 -15.39 -3.21
CA THR A 10 6.20 -14.52 -2.14
C THR A 10 7.38 -13.69 -2.66
N SER A 11 8.35 -14.31 -3.31
CA SER A 11 9.49 -13.59 -3.88
C SER A 11 9.07 -12.57 -4.92
N LEU A 12 8.10 -12.91 -5.73
CA LEU A 12 7.62 -12.04 -6.80
C LEU A 12 6.87 -10.80 -6.26
N LEU A 13 6.08 -10.98 -5.21
CA LEU A 13 5.09 -9.98 -4.76
C LEU A 13 5.43 -9.29 -3.45
N LEU A 14 6.49 -9.70 -2.77
CA LEU A 14 6.86 -9.15 -1.46
C LEU A 14 7.03 -7.64 -1.49
N ASP A 15 7.74 -7.11 -2.48
CA ASP A 15 8.00 -5.67 -2.58
C ASP A 15 6.70 -4.86 -2.71
N SER A 16 5.80 -5.31 -3.58
CA SER A 16 4.51 -4.63 -3.78
C SER A 16 3.66 -4.63 -2.51
N VAL A 17 3.57 -5.78 -1.85
CA VAL A 17 2.82 -5.91 -0.59
C VAL A 17 3.44 -5.04 0.49
N TYR A 18 4.76 -5.06 0.61
CA TYR A 18 5.48 -4.25 1.59
C TYR A 18 5.24 -2.76 1.37
N ARG A 19 5.28 -2.31 0.11
CA ARG A 19 5.03 -0.90 -0.23
C ARG A 19 3.60 -0.47 0.08
N VAL A 20 2.62 -1.33 -0.17
CA VAL A 20 1.24 -1.06 0.24
C VAL A 20 1.17 -0.89 1.75
N ALA A 21 1.77 -1.81 2.49
CA ALA A 21 1.75 -1.79 3.95
C ALA A 21 2.43 -0.53 4.51
N VAL A 22 3.60 -0.19 4.00
CA VAL A 22 4.36 1.00 4.43
C VAL A 22 3.58 2.27 4.16
N ASN A 23 2.94 2.37 2.99
CA ASN A 23 2.15 3.56 2.65
C ASN A 23 0.84 3.64 3.45
N GLY A 24 0.32 2.51 3.90
CA GLY A 24 -0.91 2.46 4.69
C GLY A 24 -0.72 2.50 6.20
N CYS A 25 0.51 2.51 6.68
CA CYS A 25 0.82 2.46 8.12
C CYS A 25 1.68 3.63 8.57
N ARG A 26 1.76 3.81 9.89
CA ARG A 26 2.57 4.86 10.52
C ARG A 26 3.94 4.37 10.96
N ASN A 27 4.08 3.07 11.18
CA ASN A 27 5.33 2.52 11.71
C ASN A 27 5.61 1.14 11.10
N TYR A 28 6.83 0.68 11.27
CA TYR A 28 7.30 -0.59 10.74
C TYR A 28 6.61 -1.79 11.31
N THR A 29 6.34 -1.78 12.60
CA THR A 29 5.73 -2.92 13.28
C THR A 29 4.38 -3.25 12.66
N ASP A 30 3.55 -2.23 12.44
CA ASP A 30 2.25 -2.40 11.80
C ASP A 30 2.39 -2.87 10.36
N ALA A 31 3.35 -2.31 9.62
CA ALA A 31 3.60 -2.72 8.24
C ALA A 31 4.03 -4.18 8.16
N GLU A 32 4.95 -4.61 9.03
CA GLU A 32 5.39 -6.01 9.08
C GLU A 32 4.23 -6.95 9.41
N ASP A 33 3.37 -6.57 10.35
CA ASP A 33 2.19 -7.36 10.70
C ASP A 33 1.26 -7.52 9.49
N ILE A 34 1.04 -6.43 8.75
CA ILE A 34 0.21 -6.48 7.55
C ILE A 34 0.81 -7.40 6.50
N VAL A 35 2.11 -7.32 6.28
CA VAL A 35 2.81 -8.18 5.32
C VAL A 35 2.64 -9.65 5.72
N GLN A 36 2.91 -9.97 6.98
CA GLN A 36 2.79 -11.34 7.47
C GLN A 36 1.35 -11.85 7.33
N ASN A 37 0.37 -11.08 7.75
CA ASN A 37 -1.04 -11.47 7.66
C ASN A 37 -1.48 -11.67 6.21
N THR A 38 -0.99 -10.82 5.32
CA THR A 38 -1.31 -10.89 3.89
C THR A 38 -0.80 -12.20 3.29
N PHE A 39 0.46 -12.54 3.54
CA PHE A 39 1.03 -13.77 3.01
C PHE A 39 0.50 -15.01 3.71
N LEU A 40 0.11 -14.91 4.97
CA LEU A 40 -0.58 -16.00 5.65
C LEU A 40 -1.92 -16.30 4.98
N LYS A 41 -2.66 -15.28 4.61
CA LYS A 41 -3.92 -15.46 3.88
C LYS A 41 -3.71 -16.08 2.51
N LEU A 42 -2.62 -15.74 1.84
CA LEU A 42 -2.26 -16.39 0.58
C LEU A 42 -2.01 -17.88 0.78
N TRP A 43 -1.26 -18.25 1.82
CA TRP A 43 -1.02 -19.66 2.14
C TRP A 43 -2.30 -20.43 2.42
N GLN A 44 -3.25 -19.78 3.09
CA GLN A 44 -4.53 -20.40 3.47
C GLN A 44 -5.55 -20.45 2.34
N LYS A 45 -5.30 -19.77 1.23
CA LYS A 45 -6.26 -19.72 0.12
C LYS A 45 -6.34 -21.07 -0.56
N LYS A 46 -7.55 -21.62 -0.62
CA LYS A 46 -7.80 -22.96 -1.15
C LYS A 46 -8.01 -22.98 -2.65
N ASP A 47 -8.61 -21.91 -3.19
CA ASP A 47 -8.87 -21.80 -4.62
C ASP A 47 -7.63 -21.30 -5.36
N GLY A 48 -7.41 -21.82 -6.55
CA GLY A 48 -6.27 -21.38 -7.36
C GLY A 48 -6.48 -20.02 -8.00
N PHE A 49 -5.44 -19.56 -8.66
CA PHE A 49 -5.44 -18.30 -9.39
C PHE A 49 -5.24 -18.56 -10.88
N GLU A 50 -5.82 -17.69 -11.72
CA GLU A 50 -5.72 -17.83 -13.17
C GLU A 50 -4.37 -17.39 -13.73
N SER A 51 -3.70 -16.44 -13.04
CA SER A 51 -2.45 -15.86 -13.50
C SER A 51 -1.72 -15.20 -12.33
N ASP A 52 -0.48 -14.83 -12.55
CA ASP A 52 0.30 -14.07 -11.57
C ASP A 52 -0.33 -12.68 -11.33
N ASP A 53 -0.87 -12.06 -12.38
CA ASP A 53 -1.58 -10.79 -12.22
C ASP A 53 -2.82 -10.92 -11.35
N HIS A 54 -3.55 -12.03 -11.49
CA HIS A 54 -4.70 -12.32 -10.63
C HIS A 54 -4.28 -12.43 -9.16
N VAL A 55 -3.20 -13.15 -8.87
CA VAL A 55 -2.66 -13.26 -7.51
C VAL A 55 -2.26 -11.89 -6.97
N ARG A 56 -1.55 -11.11 -7.78
CA ARG A 56 -1.09 -9.77 -7.39
C ARG A 56 -2.26 -8.87 -6.99
N ARG A 57 -3.29 -8.80 -7.82
CA ARG A 57 -4.48 -7.99 -7.54
C ARG A 57 -5.18 -8.43 -6.26
N TRP A 58 -5.37 -9.73 -6.11
CA TRP A 58 -5.99 -10.29 -4.92
C TRP A 58 -5.17 -9.98 -3.67
N LEU A 59 -3.87 -10.19 -3.74
CA LEU A 59 -2.97 -10.02 -2.61
C LEU A 59 -2.88 -8.55 -2.17
N LEU A 60 -2.77 -7.63 -3.12
CA LEU A 60 -2.74 -6.20 -2.79
C LEU A 60 -4.06 -5.74 -2.20
N ARG A 61 -5.17 -6.31 -2.64
CA ARG A 61 -6.48 -6.04 -2.05
C ARG A 61 -6.54 -6.51 -0.60
N VAL A 62 -5.99 -7.68 -0.32
CA VAL A 62 -5.89 -8.18 1.07
C VAL A 62 -5.05 -7.21 1.91
N ALA A 63 -3.91 -6.78 1.40
CA ALA A 63 -3.04 -5.83 2.11
C ALA A 63 -3.77 -4.51 2.40
N VAL A 64 -4.50 -3.97 1.44
CA VAL A 64 -5.30 -2.75 1.64
C VAL A 64 -6.38 -2.97 2.70
N ASN A 65 -7.05 -4.12 2.67
CA ASN A 65 -8.05 -4.46 3.68
C ASN A 65 -7.44 -4.53 5.09
N GLU A 66 -6.23 -5.05 5.20
CA GLU A 66 -5.50 -5.05 6.47
C GLU A 66 -5.21 -3.62 6.95
N CYS A 67 -4.80 -2.74 6.05
CA CYS A 67 -4.60 -1.33 6.37
C CYS A 67 -5.91 -0.67 6.85
N ASN A 68 -7.01 -0.92 6.13
CA ASN A 68 -8.32 -0.39 6.49
C ASN A 68 -8.76 -0.86 7.87
N SER A 69 -8.52 -2.12 8.21
CA SER A 69 -8.82 -2.68 9.53
C SER A 69 -8.03 -1.97 10.62
N LEU A 70 -6.75 -1.71 10.36
CA LEU A 70 -5.89 -1.02 11.29
C LEU A 70 -6.41 0.39 11.58
N TRP A 71 -6.82 1.13 10.54
CA TRP A 71 -7.33 2.49 10.70
C TRP A 71 -8.64 2.55 11.49
N ARG A 72 -9.44 1.50 11.42
CA ARG A 72 -10.72 1.42 12.15
C ARG A 72 -10.56 1.02 13.61
N SER A 73 -9.38 0.51 13.99
CA SER A 73 -9.13 0.07 15.36
C SER A 73 -8.71 1.24 16.24
N PRO A 74 -9.51 1.63 17.26
CA PRO A 74 -9.13 2.71 18.18
C PRO A 74 -7.86 2.37 18.96
N TRP A 75 -7.68 1.11 19.34
CA TRP A 75 -6.49 0.63 20.05
C TRP A 75 -5.23 0.86 19.23
N LYS A 76 -5.24 0.45 17.98
CA LYS A 76 -4.08 0.60 17.10
C LYS A 76 -3.76 2.06 16.82
N ARG A 77 -4.78 2.93 16.72
CA ARG A 77 -4.56 4.36 16.55
C ARG A 77 -3.88 5.00 17.75
N LYS A 78 -4.24 4.56 18.96
CA LYS A 78 -3.68 5.09 20.20
C LYS A 78 -2.27 4.58 20.47
N THR A 79 -2.00 3.33 20.05
CA THR A 79 -0.71 2.69 20.31
C THR A 79 0.28 2.86 19.16
N SER A 80 -0.18 3.30 17.99
CA SER A 80 0.74 3.59 16.90
C SER A 80 1.62 4.75 17.32
N SER A 81 2.87 4.47 17.60
CA SER A 81 3.84 5.49 17.94
C SER A 81 4.08 6.37 16.70
N LEU A 82 4.45 7.62 16.96
CA LEU A 82 4.88 8.53 15.91
C LEU A 82 6.30 8.19 15.42
N GLU A 83 6.76 6.98 15.71
CA GLU A 83 8.06 6.53 15.24
C GLU A 83 8.09 6.56 13.73
N GLU A 84 9.01 7.35 13.21
CA GLU A 84 9.22 7.41 11.77
C GLU A 84 9.71 6.06 11.27
N LEU A 85 9.27 5.72 10.08
CA LEU A 85 9.79 4.53 9.40
C LEU A 85 11.28 4.74 9.16
N THR A 86 12.10 3.96 9.86
CA THR A 86 13.56 4.12 9.82
C THR A 86 14.21 3.41 8.62
N GLN A 87 13.50 2.47 8.02
CA GLN A 87 13.98 1.77 6.83
C GLN A 87 12.95 1.92 5.74
N GLU A 88 13.35 2.51 4.64
CA GLU A 88 12.46 2.78 3.54
C GLU A 88 12.78 1.90 2.36
N PRO A 89 11.79 1.61 1.50
CA PRO A 89 12.09 0.94 0.23
C PRO A 89 13.14 1.75 -0.54
N VAL A 90 14.16 1.06 -1.04
CA VAL A 90 15.20 1.70 -1.84
C VAL A 90 14.68 1.87 -3.26
N PHE A 91 14.69 3.11 -3.76
CA PHE A 91 14.34 3.40 -5.14
C PHE A 91 15.60 3.54 -5.96
N THR A 92 15.56 3.00 -7.17
CA THR A 92 16.74 2.91 -8.03
C THR A 92 17.04 4.20 -8.78
N THR A 93 16.11 5.16 -8.80
CA THR A 93 16.31 6.44 -9.51
C THR A 93 16.10 7.62 -8.58
N PRO A 94 16.88 8.70 -8.73
CA PRO A 94 16.72 9.91 -7.93
C PRO A 94 15.32 10.56 -8.06
N GLU A 95 14.73 10.54 -9.24
CA GLU A 95 13.41 11.10 -9.48
C GLU A 95 12.33 10.33 -8.69
N LYS A 96 12.40 9.01 -8.72
CA LYS A 96 11.47 8.17 -7.96
C LYS A 96 11.63 8.37 -6.47
N SER A 97 12.87 8.52 -6.01
CA SER A 97 13.16 8.76 -4.61
C SER A 97 12.58 10.10 -4.13
N SER A 98 12.77 11.17 -4.93
CA SER A 98 12.24 12.49 -4.60
C SER A 98 10.72 12.51 -4.54
N LEU A 99 10.07 11.86 -5.51
CA LEU A 99 8.61 11.76 -5.52
C LEU A 99 8.11 10.95 -4.33
N TYR A 100 8.78 9.86 -4.03
CA TYR A 100 8.40 9.02 -2.89
C TYR A 100 8.54 9.77 -1.58
N ASP A 101 9.62 10.54 -1.41
CA ASP A 101 9.83 11.37 -0.22
C ASP A 101 8.70 12.39 -0.06
N ALA A 102 8.27 13.00 -1.16
CA ALA A 102 7.15 13.94 -1.14
C ALA A 102 5.84 13.23 -0.78
N VAL A 103 5.61 12.04 -1.32
CA VAL A 103 4.40 11.24 -1.04
C VAL A 103 4.30 10.90 0.44
N LYS A 104 5.41 10.65 1.13
CA LYS A 104 5.40 10.33 2.55
C LYS A 104 4.83 11.46 3.43
N GLU A 105 4.83 12.69 2.95
CA GLU A 105 4.26 13.81 3.69
C GLU A 105 2.74 13.89 3.59
N LEU A 106 2.13 13.08 2.73
CA LEU A 106 0.68 13.02 2.59
C LEU A 106 0.05 12.25 3.75
N PRO A 107 -1.23 12.55 4.11
CA PRO A 107 -1.98 11.71 5.04
C PRO A 107 -2.03 10.26 4.56
N GLN A 108 -2.08 9.30 5.48
CA GLN A 108 -1.98 7.87 5.18
C GLN A 108 -2.92 7.41 4.06
N LYS A 109 -4.21 7.75 4.15
CA LYS A 109 -5.17 7.33 3.12
C LYS A 109 -4.82 7.90 1.76
N ASN A 110 -4.45 9.18 1.71
CA ASN A 110 -4.07 9.83 0.46
C ASN A 110 -2.80 9.23 -0.09
N ARG A 111 -1.83 8.95 0.77
CA ARG A 111 -0.57 8.33 0.39
C ARG A 111 -0.79 6.96 -0.25
N LEU A 112 -1.65 6.14 0.36
CA LEU A 112 -1.98 4.83 -0.19
C LEU A 112 -2.72 4.93 -1.53
N ILE A 113 -3.67 5.85 -1.64
CA ILE A 113 -4.40 6.09 -2.89
C ILE A 113 -3.44 6.50 -4.01
N VAL A 114 -2.53 7.44 -3.72
CA VAL A 114 -1.52 7.89 -4.69
C VAL A 114 -0.63 6.73 -5.10
N TYR A 115 -0.19 5.91 -4.14
CA TYR A 115 0.65 4.77 -4.42
C TYR A 115 -0.05 3.78 -5.36
N LEU A 116 -1.29 3.41 -5.06
CA LEU A 116 -2.04 2.47 -5.87
C LEU A 116 -2.26 2.99 -7.30
N TYR A 117 -2.58 4.25 -7.42
CA TYR A 117 -2.89 4.85 -8.71
C TYR A 117 -1.63 5.06 -9.58
N TYR A 118 -0.59 5.65 -9.02
CA TYR A 118 0.60 6.03 -9.80
C TYR A 118 1.68 4.95 -9.88
N PHE A 119 1.82 4.13 -8.86
CA PHE A 119 2.89 3.13 -8.81
C PHE A 119 2.43 1.72 -9.13
N GLU A 120 1.17 1.39 -8.85
CA GLU A 120 0.62 0.07 -9.14
C GLU A 120 -0.36 0.09 -10.32
N ASP A 121 -0.55 1.24 -10.94
CA ASP A 121 -1.35 1.41 -12.17
C ASP A 121 -2.82 0.99 -12.05
N TYR A 122 -3.41 1.11 -10.87
CA TYR A 122 -4.83 0.86 -10.70
C TYR A 122 -5.64 2.08 -11.17
N SER A 123 -6.81 1.82 -11.77
CA SER A 123 -7.73 2.88 -12.16
C SER A 123 -8.41 3.50 -10.92
N VAL A 124 -9.00 4.68 -11.10
CA VAL A 124 -9.79 5.33 -10.04
C VAL A 124 -10.88 4.37 -9.53
N LYS A 125 -11.55 3.69 -10.44
CA LYS A 125 -12.60 2.72 -10.10
C LYS A 125 -12.06 1.59 -9.22
N GLU A 126 -10.92 1.03 -9.61
CA GLU A 126 -10.28 -0.06 -8.86
C GLU A 126 -9.82 0.40 -7.48
N VAL A 127 -9.20 1.58 -7.41
CA VAL A 127 -8.77 2.16 -6.13
C VAL A 127 -9.97 2.40 -5.22
N ALA A 128 -11.07 2.92 -5.77
CA ALA A 128 -12.30 3.15 -5.02
C ALA A 128 -12.81 1.85 -4.40
N GLN A 129 -12.84 0.78 -5.18
CA GLN A 129 -13.27 -0.54 -4.70
C GLN A 129 -12.36 -1.05 -3.59
N MET A 130 -11.04 -0.93 -3.78
CA MET A 130 -10.05 -1.40 -2.80
C MET A 130 -10.14 -0.61 -1.48
N MET A 131 -10.36 0.69 -1.57
CA MET A 131 -10.38 1.58 -0.40
C MET A 131 -11.76 1.69 0.26
N GLY A 132 -12.79 1.14 -0.37
CA GLY A 132 -14.15 1.29 0.14
C GLY A 132 -14.67 2.72 0.04
N LEU A 133 -14.29 3.44 -1.01
CA LEU A 133 -14.67 4.83 -1.25
C LEU A 133 -15.42 4.94 -2.57
N SER A 134 -16.11 6.08 -2.77
CA SER A 134 -16.68 6.40 -4.07
C SER A 134 -15.58 6.85 -5.02
N GLU A 135 -15.84 6.76 -6.32
CA GLU A 135 -14.89 7.24 -7.33
C GLU A 135 -14.66 8.74 -7.18
N SER A 136 -15.71 9.51 -6.88
CA SER A 136 -15.60 10.95 -6.63
C SER A 136 -14.69 11.26 -5.45
N ALA A 137 -14.80 10.49 -4.37
CA ALA A 137 -13.94 10.66 -3.20
C ALA A 137 -12.47 10.39 -3.55
N VAL A 138 -12.21 9.34 -4.33
CA VAL A 138 -10.84 9.03 -4.80
C VAL A 138 -10.30 10.16 -5.67
N GLN A 139 -11.10 10.64 -6.61
CA GLN A 139 -10.68 11.74 -7.49
C GLN A 139 -10.37 13.01 -6.70
N ASN A 140 -11.19 13.35 -5.71
CA ASN A 140 -10.96 14.51 -4.85
C ASN A 140 -9.66 14.35 -4.04
N ARG A 141 -9.42 13.17 -3.51
CA ARG A 141 -8.19 12.90 -2.76
C ARG A 141 -6.96 12.96 -3.66
N LEU A 142 -7.06 12.44 -4.88
CA LEU A 142 -5.97 12.53 -5.86
C LEU A 142 -5.70 14.00 -6.23
N PHE A 143 -6.74 14.79 -6.46
CA PHE A 143 -6.59 16.21 -6.78
C PHE A 143 -5.86 16.95 -5.67
N ARG A 144 -6.32 16.81 -4.42
CA ARG A 144 -5.70 17.45 -3.27
C ARG A 144 -4.25 16.98 -3.07
N SER A 145 -4.01 15.69 -3.28
CA SER A 145 -2.66 15.13 -3.17
C SER A 145 -1.72 15.69 -4.22
N ARG A 146 -2.19 15.84 -5.47
CA ARG A 146 -1.40 16.45 -6.54
C ARG A 146 -1.04 17.89 -6.22
N GLU A 147 -1.98 18.66 -5.69
CA GLU A 147 -1.73 20.05 -5.30
C GLU A 147 -0.69 20.13 -4.18
N LYS A 148 -0.80 19.27 -3.19
CA LYS A 148 0.17 19.20 -2.10
C LYS A 148 1.55 18.78 -2.60
N LEU A 149 1.61 17.78 -3.49
CA LEU A 149 2.87 17.32 -4.06
C LEU A 149 3.55 18.43 -4.91
N LYS A 150 2.77 19.21 -5.65
CA LYS A 150 3.30 20.35 -6.39
C LYS A 150 3.97 21.36 -5.46
N GLU A 151 3.35 21.67 -4.34
CA GLU A 151 3.91 22.59 -3.35
C GLU A 151 5.22 22.05 -2.79
N ILE A 152 5.25 20.79 -2.39
CA ILE A 152 6.42 20.14 -1.79
C ILE A 152 7.58 20.14 -2.79
N LEU A 153 7.31 19.74 -4.04
CA LEU A 153 8.35 19.62 -5.06
C LEU A 153 8.86 20.96 -5.55
N LYS A 154 8.06 22.01 -5.45
CA LYS A 154 8.52 23.38 -5.77
C LYS A 154 9.52 23.91 -4.77
N GLU A 155 9.38 23.53 -3.52
CA GLU A 155 10.25 24.00 -2.43
C GLU A 155 11.56 23.23 -2.35
N ALA A 156 11.65 22.11 -3.07
CA ALA A 156 12.84 21.24 -3.05
C ALA A 156 13.96 21.81 -3.93
#